data_455f7e116c6b39eef370d4dd0da6a6ab
#
_entry.id   455f7e116c6b39eef370d4dd0da6a6ab
#
_cell.length_a   1.000
_cell.length_b   1.000
_cell.length_c   1.000
_cell.angle_alpha   90.00
_cell.angle_beta   90.00
_cell.angle_gamma   90.00
#
_symmetry.space_group_name_H-M   'P 1'
#
loop_
_entity.id
_entity.type
_entity.pdbx_description
1 polymer ?
#
loop_
_entity_poly.entity_id
_entity_poly.type
_entity_poly.pdbx_seq_one_letter_code
_entity_poly.pdbx_strand_id
1 'polypeptide(L)'
;MNAEYQNPWKTARECAGLTQEAAAERIDVSVKSISYYETGARHMTPQIAAQLADAYHAPWLRNQYCLECPIGCDRKLPTELSDIRAVAVEAACVLRAGEIGQRIDRLLEIARDGRVDAAELPDLQEIVACFREVQAVAEKCEFLMAMLRK
;
A
#
# COMPACT_ATOMS: atom_id res chain seq x y z
N MET A 1 -12.09 19.28 18.01
CA MET A 1 -11.73 19.77 16.66
C MET A 1 -11.94 18.61 15.72
N ASN A 2 -13.01 18.66 14.92
CA ASN A 2 -13.29 17.62 13.94
C ASN A 2 -12.22 17.73 12.83
N ALA A 3 -11.32 16.74 12.74
CA ALA A 3 -10.57 16.55 11.52
C ALA A 3 -11.60 16.21 10.45
N GLU A 4 -11.91 17.16 9.57
CA GLU A 4 -12.65 16.88 8.35
C GLU A 4 -11.92 15.74 7.65
N TYR A 5 -12.60 14.61 7.52
CA TYR A 5 -12.09 13.47 6.76
C TYR A 5 -11.96 13.92 5.31
N GLN A 6 -10.77 14.41 4.97
CA GLN A 6 -10.47 14.80 3.60
C GLN A 6 -10.33 13.54 2.77
N ASN A 7 -11.24 13.36 1.83
CA ASN A 7 -11.18 12.25 0.90
C ASN A 7 -9.83 12.26 0.15
N PRO A 8 -9.04 11.18 0.20
CA PRO A 8 -7.69 11.15 -0.37
C PRO A 8 -7.67 11.42 -1.88
N TRP A 9 -8.71 11.05 -2.61
CA TRP A 9 -8.86 11.29 -4.04
C TRP A 9 -9.01 12.78 -4.36
N LYS A 10 -9.84 13.49 -3.58
CA LYS A 10 -10.01 14.93 -3.67
C LYS A 10 -8.71 15.66 -3.36
N THR A 11 -8.08 15.30 -2.25
CA THR A 11 -6.80 15.90 -1.83
C THR A 11 -5.72 15.73 -2.89
N ALA A 12 -5.57 14.53 -3.46
CA ALA A 12 -4.59 14.27 -4.51
C ALA A 12 -4.86 15.08 -5.78
N ARG A 13 -6.12 15.22 -6.19
CA ARG A 13 -6.51 16.05 -7.33
C ARG A 13 -6.13 17.51 -7.12
N GLU A 14 -6.44 18.05 -5.94
CA GLU A 14 -6.13 19.43 -5.58
C GLU A 14 -4.62 19.69 -5.52
N CYS A 15 -3.86 18.74 -4.95
CA CYS A 15 -2.39 18.79 -4.98
C CYS A 15 -1.81 18.73 -6.40
N ALA A 16 -2.46 18.04 -7.32
CA ALA A 16 -2.11 18.03 -8.74
C ALA A 16 -2.54 19.30 -9.48
N GLY A 17 -3.21 20.26 -8.82
CA GLY A 17 -3.69 21.50 -9.41
C GLY A 17 -4.83 21.30 -10.42
N LEU A 18 -5.58 20.20 -10.33
CA LEU A 18 -6.64 19.87 -11.28
C LEU A 18 -8.02 20.24 -10.75
N THR A 19 -8.88 20.79 -11.64
CA THR A 19 -10.31 20.90 -11.38
C THR A 19 -10.99 19.54 -11.61
N GLN A 20 -12.24 19.37 -11.15
CA GLN A 20 -13.01 18.16 -11.41
C GLN A 20 -13.23 17.94 -12.92
N GLU A 21 -13.43 19.03 -13.67
CA GLU A 21 -13.58 19.00 -15.13
C GLU A 21 -12.30 18.50 -15.81
N ALA A 22 -11.14 19.04 -15.44
CA ALA A 22 -9.87 18.61 -16.01
C ALA A 22 -9.53 17.16 -15.67
N ALA A 23 -9.88 16.71 -14.47
CA ALA A 23 -9.71 15.31 -14.07
C ALA A 23 -10.63 14.38 -14.87
N ALA A 24 -11.88 14.78 -15.06
CA ALA A 24 -12.88 14.03 -15.82
C ALA A 24 -12.46 13.85 -17.28
N GLU A 25 -11.97 14.93 -17.91
CA GLU A 25 -11.47 14.90 -19.29
C GLU A 25 -10.26 13.96 -19.44
N ARG A 26 -9.32 13.96 -18.49
CA ARG A 26 -8.11 13.12 -18.56
C ARG A 26 -8.37 11.63 -18.57
N ILE A 27 -9.44 11.18 -17.93
CA ILE A 27 -9.77 9.74 -17.81
C ILE A 27 -11.07 9.35 -18.51
N ASP A 28 -11.62 10.28 -19.34
CA ASP A 28 -12.83 10.08 -20.15
C ASP A 28 -14.07 9.65 -19.33
N VAL A 29 -14.36 10.41 -18.26
CA VAL A 29 -15.56 10.21 -17.44
C VAL A 29 -16.33 11.52 -17.28
N SER A 30 -17.57 11.45 -16.78
CA SER A 30 -18.32 12.66 -16.46
C SER A 30 -17.78 13.35 -15.19
N VAL A 31 -17.85 14.68 -15.14
CA VAL A 31 -17.54 15.49 -13.95
C VAL A 31 -18.32 14.99 -12.73
N LYS A 32 -19.58 14.62 -12.94
CA LYS A 32 -20.44 14.03 -11.90
C LYS A 32 -19.89 12.73 -11.34
N SER A 33 -19.21 11.91 -12.16
CA SER A 33 -18.54 10.70 -11.69
C SER A 33 -17.37 11.03 -10.76
N ILE A 34 -16.53 12.01 -11.10
CA ILE A 34 -15.46 12.50 -10.23
C ILE A 34 -16.01 12.95 -8.88
N SER A 35 -17.07 13.78 -8.90
CA SER A 35 -17.73 14.23 -7.67
C SER A 35 -18.25 13.07 -6.82
N TYR A 36 -18.82 12.04 -7.43
CA TYR A 36 -19.30 10.85 -6.70
C TYR A 36 -18.15 10.03 -6.10
N TYR A 37 -17.01 9.91 -6.77
CA TYR A 37 -15.83 9.23 -6.23
C TYR A 37 -15.23 10.01 -5.06
N GLU A 38 -15.16 11.33 -5.15
CA GLU A 38 -14.62 12.19 -4.10
C GLU A 38 -15.53 12.29 -2.87
N THR A 39 -16.84 12.12 -3.04
CA THR A 39 -17.80 12.11 -1.92
C THR A 39 -18.06 10.72 -1.35
N GLY A 40 -17.53 9.66 -1.98
CA GLY A 40 -17.84 8.29 -1.60
C GLY A 40 -19.25 7.82 -1.98
N ALA A 41 -20.01 8.64 -2.71
CA ALA A 41 -21.36 8.30 -3.15
C ALA A 41 -21.39 7.14 -4.17
N ARG A 42 -20.26 6.85 -4.79
CA ARG A 42 -20.10 5.73 -5.73
C ARG A 42 -18.71 5.13 -5.60
N HIS A 43 -18.64 3.80 -5.50
CA HIS A 43 -17.37 3.08 -5.59
C HIS A 43 -16.83 3.14 -7.02
N MET A 44 -15.54 3.40 -7.14
CA MET A 44 -14.84 3.34 -8.42
C MET A 44 -14.38 1.91 -8.74
N THR A 45 -14.18 1.63 -10.01
CA THR A 45 -13.55 0.37 -10.43
C THR A 45 -12.03 0.44 -10.25
N PRO A 46 -11.31 -0.71 -10.18
CA PRO A 46 -9.85 -0.72 -10.12
C PRO A 46 -9.19 0.05 -11.28
N GLN A 47 -9.79 -0.01 -12.47
CA GLN A 47 -9.31 0.70 -13.66
C GLN A 47 -9.39 2.21 -13.48
N ILE A 48 -10.53 2.72 -13.00
CA ILE A 48 -10.71 4.16 -12.72
C ILE A 48 -9.74 4.62 -11.62
N ALA A 49 -9.59 3.82 -10.56
CA ALA A 49 -8.64 4.12 -9.49
C ALA A 49 -7.20 4.24 -10.01
N ALA A 50 -6.78 3.32 -10.88
CA ALA A 50 -5.46 3.37 -11.50
C ALA A 50 -5.29 4.60 -12.40
N GLN A 51 -6.27 4.91 -13.24
CA GLN A 51 -6.24 6.09 -14.13
C GLN A 51 -6.19 7.41 -13.35
N LEU A 52 -6.96 7.52 -12.25
CA LEU A 52 -6.91 8.70 -11.38
C LEU A 52 -5.56 8.84 -10.67
N ALA A 53 -4.99 7.72 -10.19
CA ALA A 53 -3.66 7.73 -9.57
C ALA A 53 -2.58 8.24 -10.54
N ASP A 54 -2.67 7.87 -11.82
CA ASP A 54 -1.77 8.35 -12.87
C ASP A 54 -2.04 9.82 -13.23
N ALA A 55 -3.31 10.19 -13.42
CA ALA A 55 -3.71 11.56 -13.77
C ALA A 55 -3.31 12.59 -12.71
N TYR A 56 -3.34 12.19 -11.43
CA TYR A 56 -2.97 13.02 -10.28
C TYR A 56 -1.49 12.94 -9.91
N HIS A 57 -0.70 12.08 -10.60
CA HIS A 57 0.69 11.77 -10.24
C HIS A 57 0.82 11.30 -8.78
N ALA A 58 -0.15 10.52 -8.30
CA ALA A 58 -0.29 10.07 -6.92
C ALA A 58 -0.38 8.53 -6.87
N PRO A 59 0.72 7.79 -7.12
CA PRO A 59 0.71 6.32 -7.18
C PRO A 59 0.26 5.68 -5.86
N TRP A 60 0.40 6.36 -4.72
CA TRP A 60 -0.09 5.93 -3.42
C TRP A 60 -1.62 5.73 -3.35
N LEU A 61 -2.38 6.38 -4.24
CA LEU A 61 -3.82 6.19 -4.33
C LEU A 61 -4.21 4.76 -4.72
N ARG A 62 -3.34 4.04 -5.46
CA ARG A 62 -3.55 2.62 -5.75
C ARG A 62 -3.52 1.78 -4.48
N ASN A 63 -2.59 2.08 -3.58
CA ASN A 63 -2.51 1.41 -2.29
C ASN A 63 -3.73 1.76 -1.43
N GLN A 64 -4.14 3.02 -1.42
CA GLN A 64 -5.36 3.46 -0.73
C GLN A 64 -6.59 2.68 -1.23
N TYR A 65 -6.75 2.54 -2.55
CA TYR A 65 -7.82 1.74 -3.13
C TYR A 65 -7.76 0.28 -2.68
N CYS A 66 -6.57 -0.32 -2.66
CA CYS A 66 -6.40 -1.71 -2.21
C CYS A 66 -6.75 -1.90 -0.73
N LEU A 67 -6.46 -0.93 0.13
CA LEU A 67 -6.82 -0.99 1.56
C LEU A 67 -8.35 -0.88 1.79
N GLU A 68 -9.06 -0.20 0.91
CA GLU A 68 -10.52 -0.11 0.93
C GLU A 68 -11.21 -1.33 0.29
N CYS A 69 -10.45 -2.14 -0.47
CA CYS A 69 -10.96 -3.33 -1.14
C CYS A 69 -11.04 -4.51 -0.16
N PRO A 70 -12.16 -5.25 -0.10
CA PRO A 70 -12.31 -6.42 0.78
C PRO A 70 -11.23 -7.52 0.60
N ILE A 71 -10.58 -7.56 -0.58
CA ILE A 71 -9.50 -8.53 -0.88
C ILE A 71 -8.13 -7.98 -0.44
N GLY A 72 -7.95 -6.66 -0.42
CA GLY A 72 -6.66 -6.01 -0.16
C GLY A 72 -6.51 -5.42 1.23
N CYS A 73 -7.59 -5.34 2.01
CA CYS A 73 -7.61 -4.66 3.31
C CYS A 73 -6.64 -5.24 4.36
N ASP A 74 -6.24 -6.50 4.22
CA ASP A 74 -5.29 -7.15 5.13
C ASP A 74 -3.81 -6.82 4.80
N ARG A 75 -3.55 -6.10 3.72
CA ARG A 75 -2.20 -5.75 3.28
C ARG A 75 -1.75 -4.44 3.91
N LYS A 76 -0.52 -4.42 4.44
CA LYS A 76 0.12 -3.19 4.95
C LYS A 76 0.77 -2.42 3.79
N LEU A 77 -0.03 -1.72 3.00
CA LEU A 77 0.47 -0.93 1.87
C LEU A 77 0.79 0.51 2.29
N PRO A 78 1.89 1.11 1.80
CA PRO A 78 2.23 2.50 2.10
C PRO A 78 1.24 3.46 1.40
N THR A 79 0.60 4.33 2.19
CA THR A 79 -0.32 5.37 1.72
C THR A 79 0.22 6.79 1.90
N GLU A 80 1.35 6.91 2.59
CA GLU A 80 2.01 8.19 2.85
C GLU A 80 3.41 8.21 2.25
N LEU A 81 3.87 9.39 1.86
CA LEU A 81 5.23 9.59 1.36
C LEU A 81 6.20 9.44 2.55
N SER A 82 6.92 8.33 2.61
CA SER A 82 7.99 8.14 3.59
C SER A 82 9.29 8.73 3.04
N ASP A 83 10.07 9.42 3.89
CA ASP A 83 11.43 9.82 3.55
C ASP A 83 12.30 8.54 3.42
N ILE A 84 13.20 8.52 2.44
CA ILE A 84 14.16 7.42 2.23
C ILE A 84 14.97 7.11 3.50
N ARG A 85 15.24 8.10 4.34
CA ARG A 85 15.94 7.92 5.61
C ARG A 85 15.10 7.10 6.60
N ALA A 86 13.81 7.40 6.70
CA ALA A 86 12.89 6.66 7.56
C ALA A 86 12.77 5.21 7.08
N VAL A 87 12.66 4.99 5.77
CA VAL A 87 12.62 3.65 5.18
C VAL A 87 13.93 2.89 5.42
N ALA A 88 15.10 3.55 5.33
CA ALA A 88 16.38 2.94 5.61
C ALA A 88 16.54 2.51 7.08
N VAL A 89 16.05 3.33 8.03
CA VAL A 89 16.06 2.97 9.46
C VAL A 89 15.13 1.79 9.72
N GLU A 90 13.93 1.79 9.16
CA GLU A 90 12.98 0.68 9.29
C GLU A 90 13.56 -0.61 8.68
N ALA A 91 14.15 -0.52 7.49
CA ALA A 91 14.86 -1.64 6.86
C ALA A 91 15.97 -2.20 7.76
N ALA A 92 16.79 -1.34 8.36
CA ALA A 92 17.85 -1.75 9.25
C ALA A 92 17.32 -2.45 10.53
N CYS A 93 16.14 -2.07 11.01
CA CYS A 93 15.48 -2.73 12.14
C CYS A 93 14.91 -4.10 11.75
N VAL A 94 14.23 -4.20 10.62
CA VAL A 94 13.54 -5.42 10.16
C VAL A 94 14.54 -6.44 9.60
N LEU A 95 15.57 -5.98 8.87
CA LEU A 95 16.54 -6.84 8.18
C LEU A 95 17.78 -7.18 9.04
N ARG A 96 17.65 -7.22 10.36
CA ARG A 96 18.75 -7.68 11.21
C ARG A 96 19.14 -9.11 10.86
N ALA A 97 20.32 -9.25 10.25
CA ALA A 97 20.77 -10.51 9.64
C ALA A 97 20.71 -11.73 10.59
N GLY A 98 21.01 -11.54 11.88
CA GLY A 98 20.96 -12.61 12.87
C GLY A 98 19.54 -13.13 13.15
N GLU A 99 18.57 -12.24 13.23
CA GLU A 99 17.17 -12.62 13.52
C GLU A 99 16.49 -13.27 12.33
N ILE A 100 16.75 -12.79 11.12
CA ILE A 100 16.21 -13.41 9.90
C ILE A 100 16.80 -14.81 9.70
N GLY A 101 18.12 -14.97 9.92
CA GLY A 101 18.78 -16.26 9.83
C GLY A 101 18.14 -17.30 10.74
N GLN A 102 17.92 -16.98 12.01
CA GLN A 102 17.26 -17.86 12.97
C GLN A 102 15.84 -18.25 12.55
N ARG A 103 15.07 -17.32 11.99
CA ARG A 103 13.71 -17.60 11.48
C ARG A 103 13.73 -18.53 10.26
N ILE A 104 14.72 -18.36 9.38
CA ILE A 104 14.91 -19.27 8.23
C ILE A 104 15.29 -20.66 8.71
N ASP A 105 16.21 -20.79 9.67
CA ASP A 105 16.61 -22.08 10.24
C ASP A 105 15.40 -22.77 10.87
N ARG A 106 14.58 -22.04 11.62
CA ARG A 106 13.36 -22.57 12.21
C ARG A 106 12.34 -23.00 11.17
N LEU A 107 12.18 -22.23 10.08
CA LEU A 107 11.30 -22.62 8.96
C LEU A 107 11.78 -23.92 8.29
N LEU A 108 13.10 -24.11 8.15
CA LEU A 108 13.66 -25.33 7.60
C LEU A 108 13.43 -26.55 8.53
N GLU A 109 13.44 -26.35 9.85
CA GLU A 109 13.08 -27.38 10.81
C GLU A 109 11.63 -27.81 10.67
N ILE A 110 10.69 -26.86 10.63
CA ILE A 110 9.26 -27.10 10.41
C ILE A 110 9.01 -27.82 9.07
N ALA A 111 9.74 -27.43 8.02
CA ALA A 111 9.56 -28.00 6.69
C ALA A 111 10.14 -29.41 6.52
N ARG A 112 10.86 -29.96 7.52
CA ARG A 112 11.65 -31.20 7.38
C ARG A 112 10.80 -32.43 7.01
N ASP A 113 9.62 -32.56 7.58
CA ASP A 113 8.71 -33.69 7.34
C ASP A 113 7.59 -33.36 6.33
N GLY A 114 7.55 -32.12 5.83
CA GLY A 114 6.55 -31.65 4.87
C GLY A 114 5.15 -31.47 5.44
N ARG A 115 5.01 -31.40 6.77
CA ARG A 115 3.75 -31.15 7.47
C ARG A 115 3.97 -30.11 8.55
N VAL A 116 2.93 -29.37 8.87
CA VAL A 116 2.94 -28.41 9.99
C VAL A 116 1.99 -28.94 11.06
N ASP A 117 2.51 -29.21 12.23
CA ASP A 117 1.70 -29.63 13.36
C ASP A 117 1.19 -28.44 14.20
N ALA A 118 0.31 -28.74 15.16
CA ALA A 118 -0.29 -27.69 15.99
C ALA A 118 0.73 -27.00 16.93
N ALA A 119 1.83 -27.66 17.27
CA ALA A 119 2.88 -27.08 18.12
C ALA A 119 3.79 -26.13 17.34
N GLU A 120 3.89 -26.31 16.03
CA GLU A 120 4.72 -25.50 15.13
C GLU A 120 3.99 -24.26 14.59
N LEU A 121 2.65 -24.23 14.69
CA LEU A 121 1.82 -23.12 14.21
C LEU A 121 2.24 -21.74 14.78
N PRO A 122 2.53 -21.58 16.08
CA PRO A 122 2.97 -20.29 16.61
C PRO A 122 4.27 -19.78 15.98
N ASP A 123 5.26 -20.67 15.83
CA ASP A 123 6.55 -20.32 15.24
C ASP A 123 6.38 -19.92 13.76
N LEU A 124 5.55 -20.66 13.02
CA LEU A 124 5.23 -20.33 11.63
C LEU A 124 4.50 -18.98 11.53
N GLN A 125 3.61 -18.65 12.46
CA GLN A 125 2.94 -17.35 12.51
C GLN A 125 3.93 -16.20 12.73
N GLU A 126 4.92 -16.36 13.62
CA GLU A 126 5.98 -15.37 13.85
C GLU A 126 6.86 -15.19 12.61
N ILE A 127 7.22 -16.28 11.93
CA ILE A 127 7.99 -16.24 10.69
C ILE A 127 7.23 -15.48 9.60
N VAL A 128 5.94 -15.78 9.43
CA VAL A 128 5.08 -15.09 8.45
C VAL A 128 4.93 -13.61 8.80
N ALA A 129 4.80 -13.25 10.08
CA ALA A 129 4.74 -11.85 10.51
C ALA A 129 6.03 -11.10 10.15
N CYS A 130 7.21 -11.68 10.38
CA CYS A 130 8.49 -11.12 9.98
C CYS A 130 8.58 -10.93 8.45
N PHE A 131 8.17 -11.89 7.65
CA PHE A 131 8.18 -11.76 6.18
C PHE A 131 7.25 -10.66 5.69
N ARG A 132 6.12 -10.44 6.35
CA ARG A 132 5.22 -9.32 6.06
C ARG A 132 5.86 -7.96 6.36
N GLU A 133 6.67 -7.86 7.40
CA GLU A 133 7.42 -6.63 7.71
C GLU A 133 8.49 -6.37 6.65
N VAL A 134 9.23 -7.39 6.22
CA VAL A 134 10.19 -7.27 5.11
C VAL A 134 9.51 -6.85 3.81
N GLN A 135 8.36 -7.46 3.51
CA GLN A 135 7.55 -7.07 2.35
C GLN A 135 7.11 -5.61 2.41
N ALA A 136 6.65 -5.13 3.57
CA ALA A 136 6.22 -3.74 3.75
C ALA A 136 7.37 -2.74 3.49
N VAL A 137 8.60 -3.08 3.90
CA VAL A 137 9.79 -2.27 3.59
C VAL A 137 10.08 -2.27 2.10
N ALA A 138 10.01 -3.42 1.44
CA ALA A 138 10.21 -3.52 -0.01
C ALA A 138 9.19 -2.68 -0.78
N GLU A 139 7.91 -2.74 -0.41
CA GLU A 139 6.83 -1.95 -1.02
C GLU A 139 7.05 -0.44 -0.85
N LYS A 140 7.59 0.01 0.30
CA LYS A 140 7.97 1.42 0.51
C LYS A 140 9.12 1.84 -0.40
N CYS A 141 10.13 0.98 -0.60
CA CYS A 141 11.22 1.24 -1.52
C CYS A 141 10.73 1.32 -2.97
N GLU A 142 9.86 0.40 -3.40
CA GLU A 142 9.26 0.41 -4.75
C GLU A 142 8.44 1.67 -4.97
N PHE A 143 7.67 2.09 -3.97
CA PHE A 143 6.91 3.34 -4.01
C PHE A 143 7.81 4.55 -4.20
N LEU A 144 8.91 4.67 -3.42
CA LEU A 144 9.90 5.74 -3.59
C LEU A 144 10.54 5.72 -4.99
N MET A 145 10.89 4.55 -5.52
CA MET A 145 11.42 4.41 -6.88
C MET A 145 10.40 4.87 -7.93
N ALA A 146 9.12 4.56 -7.76
CA ALA A 146 8.07 4.99 -8.69
C ALA A 146 7.91 6.52 -8.72
N MET A 147 8.11 7.20 -7.58
CA MET A 147 8.08 8.65 -7.50
C MET A 147 9.28 9.34 -8.17
N LEU A 148 10.43 8.67 -8.26
CA LEU A 148 11.66 9.22 -8.87
C LEU A 148 11.73 8.99 -10.39
N ARG A 149 10.90 8.11 -10.94
CA ARG A 149 10.81 7.84 -12.39
C ARG A 149 9.90 8.85 -13.09
N LYS A 150 10.21 10.16 -12.95
CA LYS A 150 9.55 11.23 -13.69
C LYS A 150 10.32 11.55 -14.95
#